data_165b82b459c081ea1affbe85c149de8a
#
_entry.id   165b82b459c081ea1affbe85c149de8a
#
_cell.length_a   1.000
_cell.length_b   1.000
_cell.length_c   1.000
_cell.angle_alpha   90.00
_cell.angle_beta   90.00
_cell.angle_gamma   90.00
#
_symmetry.space_group_name_H-M   'P 1'
#
loop_
_entity.id
_entity.type
_entity.pdbx_description
1 polymer ?
#
loop_
_entity_poly.entity_id
_entity_poly.type
_entity_poly.pdbx_seq_one_letter_code
_entity_poly.pdbx_strand_id
1 'polypeptide(L)'
;MANKNEIVKLTDGVYQIKYYWLGIANVYAYLIVGSERALLIDTCYSITGIKKYVEQITTLPVDVVNTHGHFDHIGGNAEFETIYLSKADREVAGEHSDYNALRKMIDNYEEKNVLVRYLFIIKTY
;
A
#
# COMPACT_ATOMS: atom_id res chain seq x y z
N MET A 1 -22.38 -3.87 7.21
CA MET A 1 -21.91 -3.48 5.86
C MET A 1 -20.48 -3.92 5.67
N ALA A 2 -20.21 -4.64 4.60
CA ALA A 2 -18.84 -5.01 4.29
C ALA A 2 -18.04 -3.75 3.97
N ASN A 3 -16.97 -3.49 4.71
CA ASN A 3 -15.98 -2.51 4.34
C ASN A 3 -15.27 -3.01 3.09
N LYS A 4 -15.31 -2.22 2.04
CA LYS A 4 -14.74 -2.56 0.73
C LYS A 4 -13.60 -1.62 0.41
N ASN A 5 -12.68 -2.11 -0.40
CA ASN A 5 -11.75 -1.23 -1.09
C ASN A 5 -12.55 -0.27 -1.98
N GLU A 6 -12.17 0.97 -1.98
CA GLU A 6 -12.97 2.05 -2.58
C GLU A 6 -12.07 3.06 -3.27
N ILE A 7 -12.51 3.53 -4.44
CA ILE A 7 -11.91 4.67 -5.12
C ILE A 7 -12.84 5.86 -4.95
N VAL A 8 -12.34 6.94 -4.40
CA VAL A 8 -13.09 8.19 -4.20
C VAL A 8 -12.42 9.32 -4.98
N LYS A 9 -13.15 9.92 -5.89
CA LYS A 9 -12.70 11.15 -6.55
C LYS A 9 -12.87 12.33 -5.58
N LEU A 10 -11.76 12.94 -5.19
CA LEU A 10 -11.75 14.07 -4.27
C LEU A 10 -11.99 15.40 -5.00
N THR A 11 -11.35 15.56 -6.14
CA THR A 11 -11.48 16.70 -7.05
C THR A 11 -10.96 16.27 -8.43
N ASP A 12 -10.97 17.16 -9.41
CA ASP A 12 -10.46 16.83 -10.74
C ASP A 12 -8.99 16.42 -10.68
N GLY A 13 -8.72 15.21 -11.20
CA GLY A 13 -7.37 14.65 -11.22
C GLY A 13 -6.86 14.13 -9.88
N VAL A 14 -7.62 14.18 -8.81
CA VAL A 14 -7.19 13.72 -7.48
C VAL A 14 -8.12 12.65 -6.93
N TYR A 15 -7.56 11.48 -6.68
CA TYR A 15 -8.31 10.30 -6.23
C TYR A 15 -7.71 9.73 -4.96
N GLN A 16 -8.56 9.29 -4.05
CA GLN A 16 -8.20 8.51 -2.88
C GLN A 16 -8.51 7.05 -3.17
N ILE A 17 -7.53 6.16 -2.94
CA ILE A 17 -7.71 4.71 -2.96
C ILE A 17 -7.70 4.24 -1.53
N LYS A 18 -8.86 3.85 -1.05
CA LYS A 18 -9.05 3.33 0.31
C LYS A 18 -8.89 1.83 0.27
N TYR A 19 -7.95 1.36 1.04
CA TYR A 19 -7.75 -0.06 1.26
C TYR A 19 -8.28 -0.45 2.62
N TYR A 20 -9.23 -1.36 2.60
CA TYR A 20 -9.76 -1.95 3.81
C TYR A 20 -9.01 -3.23 4.15
N TRP A 21 -8.34 -3.23 5.28
CA TRP A 21 -7.60 -4.38 5.75
C TRP A 21 -8.34 -5.10 6.88
N LEU A 22 -9.23 -6.00 6.49
CA LEU A 22 -9.80 -7.09 7.29
C LEU A 22 -10.29 -6.69 8.70
N GLY A 23 -10.90 -5.51 8.84
CA GLY A 23 -11.45 -5.05 10.10
C GLY A 23 -10.47 -4.41 11.06
N ILE A 24 -9.20 -4.27 10.68
CA ILE A 24 -8.15 -3.77 11.57
C ILE A 24 -7.86 -2.30 11.32
N ALA A 25 -7.69 -1.91 10.07
CA ALA A 25 -7.39 -0.54 9.70
C ALA A 25 -7.74 -0.25 8.24
N ASN A 26 -8.05 1.00 7.96
CA ASN A 26 -8.04 1.51 6.60
C ASN A 26 -6.65 2.06 6.28
N VAL A 27 -6.16 1.76 5.10
CA VAL A 27 -4.94 2.34 4.56
C VAL A 27 -5.28 3.10 3.29
N TYR A 28 -4.67 4.23 3.08
CA TYR A 28 -4.99 5.13 2.00
C TYR A 28 -3.79 5.37 1.10
N ALA A 29 -4.03 5.41 -0.20
CA ALA A 29 -3.13 5.94 -1.19
C ALA A 29 -3.85 7.04 -1.97
N TYR A 30 -3.08 7.94 -2.57
CA TYR A 30 -3.64 9.05 -3.32
C TYR A 30 -3.02 9.08 -4.71
N LEU A 31 -3.86 9.19 -5.74
CA LEU A 31 -3.43 9.30 -7.12
C LEU A 31 -3.71 10.70 -7.65
N ILE A 32 -2.68 11.36 -8.14
CA ILE A 32 -2.77 12.66 -8.81
C ILE A 32 -2.52 12.44 -10.29
N VAL A 33 -3.51 12.68 -11.10
CA VAL A 33 -3.46 12.48 -12.56
C VAL A 33 -3.12 13.79 -13.24
N GLY A 34 -1.94 13.87 -13.84
CA GLY A 34 -1.52 14.99 -14.65
C GLY A 34 -1.90 14.83 -16.13
N SER A 35 -1.31 15.67 -16.99
CA SER A 35 -1.54 15.61 -18.43
C SER A 35 -0.72 14.52 -19.14
N GLU A 36 0.47 14.20 -18.65
CA GLU A 36 1.40 13.26 -19.25
C GLU A 36 1.74 12.06 -18.35
N ARG A 37 1.68 12.26 -17.06
CA ARG A 37 2.01 11.27 -16.02
C ARG A 37 1.06 11.39 -14.85
N ALA A 38 1.02 10.35 -14.04
CA ALA A 38 0.33 10.37 -12.75
C ALA A 38 1.33 10.09 -11.62
N LEU A 39 1.02 10.59 -10.44
CA LEU A 39 1.77 10.38 -9.21
C LEU A 39 0.91 9.61 -8.22
N LEU A 40 1.38 8.44 -7.80
CA LEU A 40 0.77 7.67 -6.72
C LEU A 40 1.52 7.92 -5.41
N ILE A 41 0.82 8.40 -4.42
CA ILE A 41 1.35 8.62 -3.07
C ILE A 41 0.99 7.41 -2.22
N ASP A 42 1.99 6.66 -1.83
CA ASP A 42 1.92 5.38 -1.15
C ASP A 42 1.27 4.25 -1.96
N THR A 43 1.52 3.02 -1.56
CA THR A 43 1.07 1.82 -2.27
C THR A 43 0.36 0.79 -1.39
N CYS A 44 0.03 1.16 -0.16
CA CYS A 44 -0.67 0.30 0.79
C CYS A 44 0.05 -1.04 1.04
N TYR A 45 -0.66 -2.14 1.18
CA TYR A 45 -0.09 -3.48 1.40
C TYR A 45 0.22 -4.19 0.09
N SER A 46 1.31 -4.98 0.06
CA SER A 46 1.77 -5.72 -1.13
C SER A 46 0.76 -6.73 -1.70
N ILE A 47 -0.07 -7.28 -0.83
CA ILE A 47 -1.05 -8.30 -1.19
C ILE A 47 -2.30 -7.72 -1.85
N THR A 48 -2.38 -6.45 -2.00
CA THR A 48 -3.61 -5.76 -2.34
C THR A 48 -3.79 -5.53 -3.83
N GLY A 49 -2.71 -5.57 -4.61
CA GLY A 49 -2.78 -5.33 -6.04
C GLY A 49 -3.26 -3.93 -6.35
N ILE A 50 -2.62 -2.91 -5.77
CA ILE A 50 -3.05 -1.51 -5.92
C ILE A 50 -3.01 -1.04 -7.39
N LYS A 51 -2.11 -1.59 -8.18
CA LYS A 51 -1.98 -1.22 -9.60
C LYS A 51 -3.30 -1.38 -10.37
N LYS A 52 -4.08 -2.42 -10.10
CA LYS A 52 -5.38 -2.63 -10.75
C LYS A 52 -6.39 -1.52 -10.47
N TYR A 53 -6.30 -0.88 -9.29
CA TYR A 53 -7.16 0.27 -8.96
C TYR A 53 -6.68 1.53 -9.67
N VAL A 54 -5.38 1.72 -9.75
CA VAL A 54 -4.77 2.84 -10.50
C VAL A 54 -5.12 2.74 -11.98
N GLU A 55 -5.07 1.56 -12.57
CA GLU A 55 -5.41 1.30 -13.97
C GLU A 55 -6.90 1.54 -14.30
N GLN A 56 -7.78 1.49 -13.31
CA GLN A 56 -9.19 1.89 -13.49
C GLN A 56 -9.35 3.41 -13.64
N ILE A 57 -8.37 4.18 -13.18
CA ILE A 57 -8.44 5.65 -13.18
C ILE A 57 -7.68 6.23 -14.36
N THR A 58 -6.50 5.70 -14.66
CA THR A 58 -5.60 6.24 -15.70
C THR A 58 -4.79 5.16 -16.39
N THR A 59 -4.46 5.41 -17.66
CA THR A 59 -3.51 4.61 -18.44
C THR A 59 -2.15 5.30 -18.60
N LEU A 60 -1.99 6.49 -18.00
CA LEU A 60 -0.72 7.24 -18.02
C LEU A 60 0.37 6.50 -17.25
N PRO A 61 1.65 6.73 -17.57
CA PRO A 61 2.76 6.28 -16.74
C PRO A 61 2.61 6.81 -15.32
N VAL A 62 2.88 5.95 -14.33
CA VAL A 62 2.72 6.26 -12.92
C VAL A 62 4.06 6.23 -12.21
N ASP A 63 4.42 7.32 -11.58
CA ASP A 63 5.51 7.39 -10.62
C ASP A 63 4.94 7.23 -9.21
N VAL A 64 5.68 6.57 -8.33
CA VAL A 64 5.31 6.39 -6.93
C VAL A 64 6.19 7.25 -6.04
N VAL A 65 5.60 7.91 -5.06
CA VAL A 65 6.32 8.51 -3.94
C VAL A 65 5.78 7.93 -2.64
N ASN A 66 6.67 7.46 -1.78
CA ASN A 66 6.27 7.01 -0.45
C ASN A 66 6.43 8.13 0.57
N THR A 67 5.45 8.30 1.43
CA THR A 67 5.50 9.24 2.55
C THR A 67 6.55 8.82 3.57
N HIS A 68 6.65 7.51 3.81
CA HIS A 68 7.67 6.88 4.66
C HIS A 68 7.78 5.38 4.33
N GLY A 69 8.70 4.69 4.99
CA GLY A 69 9.11 3.33 4.65
C GLY A 69 8.37 2.19 5.38
N HIS A 70 7.26 2.44 6.07
CA HIS A 70 6.51 1.38 6.74
C HIS A 70 5.76 0.47 5.75
N PHE A 71 5.60 -0.79 6.12
CA PHE A 71 5.07 -1.85 5.25
C PHE A 71 3.68 -1.58 4.68
N ASP A 72 2.86 -0.85 5.41
CA ASP A 72 1.51 -0.46 5.01
C ASP A 72 1.46 0.74 4.05
N HIS A 73 2.62 1.30 3.72
CA HIS A 73 2.78 2.41 2.77
C HIS A 73 3.62 2.03 1.55
N ILE A 74 4.48 1.02 1.66
CA ILE A 74 5.40 0.60 0.59
C ILE A 74 5.03 -0.77 -0.01
N GLY A 75 4.01 -1.42 0.51
CA GLY A 75 3.73 -2.81 0.20
C GLY A 75 3.48 -3.12 -1.27
N GLY A 76 2.87 -2.21 -2.01
CA GLY A 76 2.63 -2.35 -3.43
C GLY A 76 3.72 -1.80 -4.35
N ASN A 77 4.85 -1.34 -3.82
CA ASN A 77 5.93 -0.73 -4.61
C ASN A 77 6.43 -1.61 -5.75
N ALA A 78 6.49 -2.93 -5.54
CA ALA A 78 6.98 -3.87 -6.55
C ALA A 78 6.13 -3.93 -7.82
N GLU A 79 4.93 -3.40 -7.81
CA GLU A 79 4.06 -3.32 -8.98
C GLU A 79 4.42 -2.15 -9.92
N PHE A 80 5.33 -1.25 -9.50
CA PHE A 80 5.68 -0.03 -10.24
C PHE A 80 7.19 0.04 -10.53
N GLU A 81 7.56 0.73 -11.61
CA GLU A 81 8.96 0.83 -12.05
C GLU A 81 9.73 1.95 -11.35
N THR A 82 9.06 3.07 -11.08
CA THR A 82 9.70 4.27 -10.53
C THR A 82 9.17 4.59 -9.16
N ILE A 83 10.04 4.51 -8.17
CA ILE A 83 9.72 4.72 -6.76
C ILE A 83 10.64 5.80 -6.18
N TYR A 84 10.04 6.80 -5.56
CA TYR A 84 10.74 7.83 -4.80
C TYR A 84 10.52 7.65 -3.31
N LEU A 85 11.60 7.62 -2.56
CA LEU A 85 11.59 7.48 -1.11
C LEU A 85 12.70 8.35 -0.51
N SER A 86 12.43 9.00 0.62
CA SER A 86 13.45 9.74 1.37
C SER A 86 14.62 8.84 1.77
N LYS A 87 15.83 9.37 1.71
CA LYS A 87 17.02 8.67 2.20
C LYS A 87 16.89 8.29 3.68
N ALA A 88 16.21 9.11 4.47
CA ALA A 88 15.99 8.87 5.88
C ALA A 88 15.15 7.61 6.15
N ASP A 89 14.30 7.23 5.22
CA ASP A 89 13.43 6.06 5.32
C ASP A 89 13.97 4.79 4.65
N ARG A 90 15.15 4.87 4.04
CA ARG A 90 15.71 3.75 3.26
C ARG A 90 15.94 2.51 4.12
N GLU A 91 16.46 2.66 5.33
CA GLU A 91 16.71 1.56 6.25
C GLU A 91 15.38 0.91 6.70
N VAL A 92 14.44 1.72 7.14
CA VAL A 92 13.11 1.27 7.55
C VAL A 92 12.39 0.55 6.40
N ALA A 93 12.44 1.11 5.19
CA ALA A 93 11.85 0.49 4.01
C ALA A 93 12.51 -0.85 3.67
N GLY A 94 13.82 -0.96 3.84
CA GLY A 94 14.57 -2.21 3.67
C GLY A 94 14.11 -3.29 4.65
N GLU A 95 13.99 -2.96 5.92
CA GLU A 95 13.49 -3.86 6.96
C GLU A 95 12.04 -4.27 6.72
N HIS A 96 11.18 -3.33 6.35
CA HIS A 96 9.76 -3.55 6.10
C HIS A 96 9.47 -4.21 4.74
N SER A 97 10.44 -4.29 3.85
CA SER A 97 10.39 -5.07 2.61
C SER A 97 10.88 -6.50 2.81
N ASP A 98 11.61 -6.77 3.89
CA ASP A 98 12.07 -8.11 4.22
C ASP A 98 10.91 -8.93 4.79
N TYR A 99 10.53 -9.96 4.03
CA TYR A 99 9.45 -10.87 4.41
C TYR A 99 9.69 -11.53 5.78
N ASN A 100 10.93 -11.92 6.08
CA ASN A 100 11.26 -12.57 7.34
C ASN A 100 11.23 -11.58 8.52
N ALA A 101 11.68 -10.35 8.31
CA ALA A 101 11.60 -9.29 9.31
C ALA A 101 10.14 -8.90 9.57
N LEU A 102 9.34 -8.76 8.52
CA LEU A 102 7.90 -8.52 8.62
C LEU A 102 7.20 -9.63 9.39
N ARG A 103 7.54 -10.88 9.10
CA ARG A 103 6.96 -12.03 9.78
C ARG A 103 7.27 -12.01 11.27
N LYS A 104 8.53 -11.74 11.67
CA LYS A 104 8.91 -11.61 13.08
C LYS A 104 8.16 -10.46 13.77
N MET A 105 8.02 -9.33 13.09
CA MET A 105 7.28 -8.19 13.63
C MET A 105 5.81 -8.52 13.83
N ILE A 106 5.21 -9.23 12.89
CA ILE A 106 3.83 -9.69 12.97
C ILE A 106 3.68 -10.73 14.06
N ASP A 107 4.59 -11.70 14.17
CA ASP A 107 4.59 -12.71 15.24
C ASP A 107 4.68 -12.05 16.62
N ASN A 108 5.51 -11.04 16.79
CA ASN A 108 5.60 -10.27 18.03
C ASN A 108 4.32 -9.45 18.32
N TYR A 109 3.62 -9.04 17.28
CA TYR A 109 2.32 -8.37 17.41
C TYR A 109 1.19 -9.36 17.70
N GLU A 110 1.36 -10.59 17.24
CA GLU A 110 0.39 -11.69 17.29
C GLU A 110 0.21 -12.33 18.66
N GLU A 111 1.18 -12.25 19.54
CA GLU A 111 0.96 -12.61 20.97
C GLU A 111 -0.19 -11.80 21.57
N LYS A 112 -0.61 -10.75 20.89
CA LYS A 112 -1.69 -9.85 21.30
C LYS A 112 -2.96 -9.91 20.44
N ASN A 113 -2.95 -10.58 19.26
CA ASN A 113 -4.11 -10.54 18.37
C ASN A 113 -4.17 -11.73 17.38
N VAL A 114 -4.79 -12.82 17.82
CA VAL A 114 -4.96 -14.08 17.06
C VAL A 114 -5.59 -13.90 15.68
N LEU A 115 -6.41 -12.87 15.48
CA LEU A 115 -7.09 -12.60 14.21
C LEU A 115 -6.12 -12.15 13.11
N VAL A 116 -5.15 -11.29 13.45
CA VAL A 116 -4.12 -10.83 12.52
C VAL A 116 -3.28 -12.00 12.00
N ARG A 117 -2.94 -12.93 12.87
CA ARG A 117 -2.24 -14.17 12.54
C ARG A 117 -2.97 -14.99 11.49
N TYR A 118 -4.24 -15.26 11.73
CA TYR A 118 -5.07 -16.08 10.85
C TYR A 118 -5.15 -15.48 9.44
N LEU A 119 -5.28 -14.18 9.35
CA LEU A 119 -5.41 -13.44 8.10
C LEU A 119 -4.10 -13.39 7.29
N PHE A 120 -2.97 -13.34 7.97
CA PHE A 120 -1.67 -13.36 7.31
C PHE A 120 -1.33 -14.76 6.75
N ILE A 121 -1.66 -15.82 7.48
CA ILE A 121 -1.45 -17.21 7.04
C ILE A 121 -2.28 -17.54 5.80
N ILE A 122 -3.53 -17.11 5.73
CA ILE A 122 -4.40 -17.35 4.57
C ILE A 122 -3.89 -16.67 3.30
N LYS A 123 -3.20 -15.55 3.42
CA LYS A 123 -2.74 -14.76 2.27
C LYS A 123 -1.33 -15.08 1.78
N THR A 124 -0.56 -15.87 2.51
CA THR A 124 0.77 -16.35 2.08
C THR A 124 0.71 -17.66 1.30
N TYR A 125 -0.46 -18.23 1.16
CA TYR A 125 -0.79 -19.35 0.30
C TYR A 125 -1.73 -18.88 -0.81
#